data_4c1789dade55df0b038bb361083a7204
#
_entry.id   4c1789dade55df0b038bb361083a7204
#
_cell.length_a   1.000
_cell.length_b   1.000
_cell.length_c   1.000
_cell.angle_alpha   90.00
_cell.angle_beta   90.00
_cell.angle_gamma   90.00
#
_symmetry.space_group_name_H-M   'P 1'
#
loop_
_entity.id
_entity.type
_entity.pdbx_description
1 polymer ?
#
loop_
_entity_poly.entity_id
_entity_poly.type
_entity_poly.pdbx_seq_one_letter_code
_entity_poly.pdbx_strand_id
1 'polypeptide(L)'
;MKVENCTLLKALNCNVDETIVNVAKTLKENKQRRIIIIDEKKSPVGIISTTDINNKIVAENNDPNKITAKDIMNELYLICDCNDDLGDIYEKMIEHKSFFVPVTKETKLYAVL
;
A
#
# COMPACT_ATOMS: atom_id res chain seq x y z
N MET A 1 -9.42 22.43 -1.74
CA MET A 1 -8.72 21.92 -0.54
C MET A 1 -7.59 20.99 -0.95
N LYS A 2 -6.44 21.15 -0.38
CA LYS A 2 -5.33 20.22 -0.61
C LYS A 2 -5.55 18.91 0.15
N VAL A 3 -5.03 17.83 -0.40
CA VAL A 3 -5.08 16.50 0.22
C VAL A 3 -4.55 16.53 1.66
N GLU A 4 -3.45 17.24 1.93
CA GLU A 4 -2.87 17.32 3.27
C GLU A 4 -3.80 17.94 4.33
N ASN A 5 -4.80 18.68 3.92
CA ASN A 5 -5.73 19.35 4.81
C ASN A 5 -6.96 18.50 5.18
N CYS A 6 -7.10 17.30 4.60
CA CYS A 6 -8.16 16.38 5.01
C CYS A 6 -7.65 15.42 6.09
N THR A 7 -8.56 14.64 6.67
CA THR A 7 -8.17 13.61 7.64
C THR A 7 -7.48 12.47 6.92
N LEU A 8 -6.22 12.21 7.29
CA LEU A 8 -5.41 11.15 6.71
C LEU A 8 -5.18 10.05 7.73
N LEU A 9 -5.06 8.82 7.24
CA LEU A 9 -4.79 7.65 8.05
C LEU A 9 -3.31 7.31 8.00
N LYS A 10 -2.81 6.68 9.07
CA LYS A 10 -1.44 6.18 9.11
C LYS A 10 -1.28 5.10 8.02
N ALA A 11 -0.22 5.20 7.23
CA ALA A 11 0.09 4.24 6.19
C ALA A 11 0.95 3.10 6.73
N LEU A 12 0.35 1.94 6.93
CA LEU A 12 1.10 0.73 7.24
C LEU A 12 1.95 0.37 6.03
N ASN A 13 3.24 0.13 6.24
CA ASN A 13 4.17 -0.10 5.14
C ASN A 13 5.30 -1.06 5.53
N CYS A 14 5.94 -1.62 4.51
CA CYS A 14 7.17 -2.39 4.66
C CYS A 14 8.00 -2.28 3.38
N ASN A 15 9.26 -2.71 3.47
CA ASN A 15 10.18 -2.69 2.33
C ASN A 15 9.88 -3.80 1.33
N VAL A 16 10.31 -3.59 0.09
CA VAL A 16 10.22 -4.59 -1.00
C VAL A 16 10.88 -5.92 -0.66
N ASP A 17 11.90 -5.92 0.20
CA ASP A 17 12.66 -7.11 0.58
C ASP A 17 12.08 -7.87 1.78
N GLU A 18 11.00 -7.38 2.36
CA GLU A 18 10.39 -8.04 3.51
C GLU A 18 9.80 -9.39 3.11
N THR A 19 10.00 -10.43 3.94
CA THR A 19 9.40 -11.75 3.68
C THR A 19 7.89 -11.70 3.86
N ILE A 20 7.18 -12.55 3.15
CA ILE A 20 5.71 -12.60 3.26
C ILE A 20 5.26 -13.04 4.64
N VAL A 21 6.03 -13.88 5.32
CA VAL A 21 5.74 -14.21 6.72
C VAL A 21 5.69 -12.94 7.57
N ASN A 22 6.67 -12.05 7.43
CA ASN A 22 6.71 -10.81 8.21
C ASN A 22 5.63 -9.83 7.76
N VAL A 23 5.31 -9.78 6.47
CA VAL A 23 4.19 -8.99 5.96
C VAL A 23 2.88 -9.44 6.63
N ALA A 24 2.64 -10.76 6.65
CA ALA A 24 1.44 -11.32 7.27
C ALA A 24 1.36 -11.03 8.77
N LYS A 25 2.49 -11.13 9.48
CA LYS A 25 2.57 -10.78 10.90
C LYS A 25 2.25 -9.32 11.16
N THR A 26 2.79 -8.44 10.34
CA THR A 26 2.57 -6.99 10.44
C THR A 26 1.09 -6.65 10.23
N LEU A 27 0.46 -7.25 9.24
CA LEU A 27 -0.97 -7.08 8.99
C LEU A 27 -1.81 -7.56 10.19
N LYS A 28 -1.50 -8.73 10.70
CA LYS A 28 -2.18 -9.32 11.86
C LYS A 28 -2.05 -8.43 13.10
N GLU A 29 -0.84 -8.02 13.43
CA GLU A 29 -0.55 -7.22 14.63
C GLU A 29 -1.22 -5.85 14.58
N ASN A 30 -1.35 -5.26 13.40
CA ASN A 30 -1.98 -3.96 13.21
C ASN A 30 -3.48 -4.06 12.87
N LYS A 31 -4.02 -5.27 12.76
CA LYS A 31 -5.43 -5.52 12.40
C LYS A 31 -5.83 -4.82 11.10
N GLN A 32 -4.92 -4.85 10.11
CA GLN A 32 -5.12 -4.24 8.81
C GLN A 32 -5.20 -5.33 7.73
N ARG A 33 -5.85 -4.98 6.61
CA ARG A 33 -6.01 -5.89 5.47
C ARG A 33 -5.11 -5.54 4.30
N ARG A 34 -4.51 -4.36 4.31
CA ARG A 34 -3.64 -3.86 3.24
C ARG A 34 -2.41 -3.22 3.81
N ILE A 35 -1.32 -3.33 3.08
CA ILE A 35 -0.04 -2.74 3.43
C ILE A 35 0.60 -2.16 2.17
N ILE A 36 1.15 -0.96 2.30
CA ILE A 36 1.88 -0.32 1.20
C ILE A 36 3.31 -0.83 1.20
N ILE A 37 3.81 -1.14 0.02
CA ILE A 37 5.20 -1.57 -0.15
C ILE A 37 6.02 -0.37 -0.61
N ILE A 38 7.13 -0.12 0.05
CA ILE A 38 8.00 1.01 -0.23
C ILE A 38 9.37 0.52 -0.68
N ASP A 39 10.04 1.34 -1.49
CA ASP A 39 11.42 1.09 -1.90
C ASP A 39 12.43 1.68 -0.90
N GLU A 40 13.72 1.62 -1.23
CA GLU A 40 14.80 2.16 -0.38
C GLU A 40 14.72 3.67 -0.18
N LYS A 41 14.05 4.38 -1.09
CA LYS A 41 13.81 5.84 -1.00
C LYS A 41 12.55 6.18 -0.23
N LYS A 42 11.87 5.16 0.32
CA LYS A 42 10.59 5.28 1.02
C LYS A 42 9.44 5.72 0.14
N SER A 43 9.56 5.55 -1.17
CA SER A 43 8.48 5.82 -2.11
C SER A 43 7.55 4.62 -2.22
N PRO A 44 6.23 4.84 -2.31
CA PRO A 44 5.29 3.73 -2.48
C PRO A 44 5.44 3.13 -3.88
N VAL A 45 5.62 1.81 -3.93
CA VAL A 45 5.84 1.08 -5.20
C VAL A 45 4.86 -0.07 -5.41
N GLY A 46 4.12 -0.45 -4.39
CA GLY A 46 3.17 -1.55 -4.51
C GLY A 46 2.25 -1.65 -3.31
N ILE A 47 1.34 -2.60 -3.39
CA ILE A 47 0.38 -2.90 -2.34
C ILE A 47 0.16 -4.40 -2.23
N ILE A 48 0.01 -4.89 -1.01
CA ILE A 48 -0.34 -6.28 -0.72
C ILE A 48 -1.54 -6.29 0.20
N SER A 49 -2.51 -7.17 -0.11
CA SER A 49 -3.67 -7.41 0.75
C SER A 49 -3.62 -8.82 1.35
N THR A 50 -4.45 -9.06 2.36
CA THR A 50 -4.62 -10.42 2.91
C THR A 50 -5.15 -11.39 1.85
N THR A 51 -5.96 -10.90 0.92
CA THR A 51 -6.43 -11.69 -0.22
C THR A 51 -5.28 -12.12 -1.12
N ASP A 52 -4.31 -11.25 -1.37
CA ASP A 52 -3.12 -11.58 -2.16
C ASP A 52 -2.32 -12.70 -1.50
N ILE A 53 -2.14 -12.63 -0.19
CA ILE A 53 -1.40 -13.66 0.56
C ILE A 53 -2.13 -14.99 0.46
N ASN A 54 -3.45 -14.99 0.64
CA ASN A 54 -4.25 -16.20 0.49
C ASN A 54 -4.12 -16.79 -0.92
N ASN A 55 -4.27 -15.97 -1.95
CA ASN A 55 -4.36 -16.44 -3.33
C ASN A 55 -3.00 -16.77 -3.94
N LYS A 56 -1.96 -16.01 -3.60
CA LYS A 56 -0.63 -16.15 -4.23
C LYS A 56 0.32 -17.02 -3.42
N ILE A 57 0.10 -17.15 -2.12
CA ILE A 57 0.97 -17.92 -1.24
C ILE A 57 0.29 -19.20 -0.77
N VAL A 58 -0.80 -19.09 -0.02
CA VAL A 58 -1.46 -20.25 0.58
C VAL A 58 -2.06 -21.17 -0.47
N ALA A 59 -2.88 -20.61 -1.38
CA ALA A 59 -3.55 -21.41 -2.42
C ALA A 59 -2.59 -22.00 -3.44
N GLU A 60 -1.43 -21.38 -3.67
CA GLU A 60 -0.39 -21.85 -4.60
C GLU A 60 0.66 -22.74 -3.91
N ASN A 61 0.50 -23.01 -2.63
CA ASN A 61 1.44 -23.79 -1.83
C ASN A 61 2.88 -23.26 -1.88
N ASN A 62 3.03 -21.94 -1.89
CA ASN A 62 4.32 -21.28 -1.86
C ASN A 62 4.80 -21.08 -0.43
N ASP A 63 6.12 -21.05 -0.23
CA ASP A 63 6.72 -20.85 1.09
C ASP A 63 6.84 -19.36 1.42
N PRO A 64 6.07 -18.84 2.39
CA PRO A 64 6.11 -17.43 2.73
C PRO A 64 7.45 -16.97 3.34
N ASN A 65 8.31 -17.89 3.76
CA ASN A 65 9.64 -17.57 4.27
C ASN A 65 10.64 -17.29 3.14
N LYS A 66 10.34 -17.73 1.91
CA LYS A 66 11.22 -17.62 0.75
C LYS A 66 10.78 -16.58 -0.26
N ILE A 67 9.59 -16.03 -0.07
CA ILE A 67 9.00 -15.06 -1.00
C ILE A 67 8.98 -13.70 -0.32
N THR A 68 9.33 -12.66 -1.08
CA THR A 68 9.39 -11.29 -0.57
C THR A 68 8.20 -10.47 -1.10
N ALA A 69 8.01 -9.29 -0.50
CA ALA A 69 6.92 -8.38 -0.88
C ALA A 69 6.95 -8.04 -2.36
N LYS A 70 8.14 -7.75 -2.93
CA LYS A 70 8.25 -7.40 -4.35
C LYS A 70 7.79 -8.52 -5.28
N ASP A 71 7.86 -9.78 -4.84
CA ASP A 71 7.50 -10.92 -5.67
C ASP A 71 5.99 -11.03 -5.91
N ILE A 72 5.16 -10.53 -4.98
CA ILE A 72 3.71 -10.67 -5.08
C ILE A 72 2.93 -9.37 -5.04
N MET A 73 3.58 -8.23 -4.79
CA MET A 73 2.89 -6.94 -4.71
C MET A 73 2.17 -6.60 -6.03
N ASN A 74 1.04 -5.94 -5.89
CA ASN A 74 0.30 -5.40 -7.03
C ASN A 74 0.71 -3.95 -7.26
N GLU A 75 0.50 -3.47 -8.50
CA GLU A 75 0.71 -2.07 -8.83
C GLU A 75 -0.27 -1.18 -8.06
N LEU A 76 0.17 0.03 -7.78
CA LEU A 76 -0.68 1.08 -7.23
C LEU A 76 -1.36 1.80 -8.39
N TYR A 77 -2.68 1.73 -8.48
CA TYR A 77 -3.43 2.37 -9.57
C TYR A 77 -3.54 3.88 -9.40
N LEU A 78 -3.50 4.36 -8.17
CA LEU A 78 -3.64 5.76 -7.87
C LEU A 78 -2.75 6.11 -6.67
N ILE A 79 -1.93 7.13 -6.86
CA ILE A 79 -1.10 7.74 -5.82
C ILE A 79 -1.35 9.23 -5.90
N CYS A 80 -1.49 9.90 -4.77
CA CYS A 80 -1.60 11.35 -4.76
C CYS A 80 -0.51 11.98 -3.89
N ASP A 81 -0.32 13.28 -4.05
CA ASP A 81 0.61 14.05 -3.26
C ASP A 81 -0.14 14.96 -2.27
N CYS A 82 0.53 15.34 -1.19
CA CYS A 82 -0.03 16.26 -0.20
C CYS A 82 -0.55 17.56 -0.81
N ASN A 83 0.07 18.01 -1.89
CA ASN A 83 -0.27 19.28 -2.54
C ASN A 83 -1.37 19.16 -3.60
N ASP A 84 -1.80 17.94 -3.93
CA ASP A 84 -2.86 17.74 -4.92
C ASP A 84 -4.20 18.27 -4.42
N ASP A 85 -5.06 18.65 -5.37
CA ASP A 85 -6.42 19.07 -5.05
C ASP A 85 -7.29 17.86 -4.69
N LEU A 86 -7.91 17.90 -3.51
CA LEU A 86 -8.69 16.78 -2.99
C LEU A 86 -9.86 16.43 -3.91
N GLY A 87 -10.51 17.42 -4.51
CA GLY A 87 -11.63 17.19 -5.43
C GLY A 87 -11.19 16.38 -6.66
N ASP A 88 -10.02 16.73 -7.22
CA ASP A 88 -9.46 16.00 -8.37
C ASP A 88 -9.14 14.56 -8.00
N ILE A 89 -8.61 14.33 -6.81
CA ILE A 89 -8.29 12.98 -6.34
C ILE A 89 -9.56 12.16 -6.12
N TYR A 90 -10.61 12.75 -5.56
CA TYR A 90 -11.88 12.06 -5.39
C TYR A 90 -12.49 11.63 -6.72
N GLU A 91 -12.41 12.47 -7.75
CA GLU A 91 -12.85 12.10 -9.10
C GLU A 91 -12.10 10.89 -9.63
N LYS A 92 -10.77 10.88 -9.47
CA LYS A 92 -9.93 9.76 -9.88
C LYS A 92 -10.22 8.48 -9.09
N MET A 93 -10.50 8.60 -7.79
CA MET A 93 -10.86 7.46 -6.96
C MET A 93 -12.14 6.79 -7.47
N ILE A 94 -13.14 7.59 -7.82
CA ILE A 94 -14.40 7.09 -8.36
C ILE A 94 -14.19 6.49 -9.74
N GLU A 95 -13.45 7.16 -10.61
CA GLU A 95 -13.15 6.71 -11.97
C GLU A 95 -12.43 5.38 -11.98
N HIS A 96 -11.41 5.20 -11.13
CA HIS A 96 -10.61 3.98 -11.04
C HIS A 96 -11.14 2.97 -10.04
N LYS A 97 -12.22 3.29 -9.32
CA LYS A 97 -12.77 2.46 -8.24
C LYS A 97 -11.72 2.08 -7.20
N SER A 98 -10.82 3.02 -6.92
CA SER A 98 -9.72 2.83 -5.97
C SER A 98 -9.96 3.72 -4.75
N PHE A 99 -10.17 3.11 -3.59
CA PHE A 99 -10.54 3.82 -2.37
C PHE A 99 -9.50 3.69 -1.25
N PHE A 100 -8.32 3.19 -1.60
CA PHE A 100 -7.17 3.10 -0.72
C PHE A 100 -6.00 3.76 -1.46
N VAL A 101 -5.75 5.03 -1.19
CA VAL A 101 -4.84 5.85 -1.98
C VAL A 101 -3.66 6.32 -1.14
N PRO A 102 -2.45 5.87 -1.46
CA PRO A 102 -1.25 6.39 -0.82
C PRO A 102 -1.06 7.87 -1.10
N VAL A 103 -0.64 8.59 -0.07
CA VAL A 103 -0.33 10.02 -0.15
C VAL A 103 1.17 10.19 0.04
N THR A 104 1.81 10.90 -0.88
CA THR A 104 3.24 11.19 -0.80
C THR A 104 3.50 12.64 -0.36
N LYS A 105 4.65 12.83 0.27
CA LYS A 105 5.21 14.15 0.55
C LYS A 105 6.69 14.09 0.16
N GLU A 106 7.08 14.95 -0.77
CA GLU A 106 8.44 14.91 -1.33
C GLU A 106 8.82 13.51 -1.84
N THR A 107 7.91 12.88 -2.59
CA THR A 107 8.02 11.54 -3.18
C THR A 107 7.99 10.37 -2.20
N LYS A 108 8.02 10.63 -0.90
CA LYS A 108 8.00 9.60 0.14
C LYS A 108 6.60 9.34 0.64
N LEU A 109 6.34 8.10 1.03
CA LEU A 109 5.05 7.74 1.64
C LEU A 109 4.83 8.55 2.90
N TYR A 110 3.68 9.21 2.98
CA TYR A 110 3.32 10.08 4.11
C TYR A 110 2.10 9.53 4.87
N ALA A 111 1.05 9.15 4.14
CA ALA A 111 -0.21 8.72 4.74
C ALA A 111 -1.06 7.96 3.72
N VAL A 112 -2.26 7.61 4.10
CA VAL A 112 -3.29 7.04 3.23
C VAL A 112 -4.54 7.89 3.33
N LEU A 113 -5.13 8.17 2.18
CA LEU A 113 -6.37 8.91 2.08
C LEU A 113 -7.59 8.02 2.36
#